data_eb0d02de26651daf37a8f85328bcf822
#
_entry.id   eb0d02de26651daf37a8f85328bcf822
#
_cell.length_a   1.000
_cell.length_b   1.000
_cell.length_c   1.000
_cell.angle_alpha   90.00
_cell.angle_beta   90.00
_cell.angle_gamma   90.00
#
_symmetry.space_group_name_H-M   'P 1'
#
loop_
_entity.id
_entity.type
_entity.pdbx_description
1 polymer ?
#
loop_
_entity_poly.entity_id
_entity_poly.type
_entity_poly.pdbx_seq_one_letter_code
_entity_poly.pdbx_strand_id
1 'polypeptide(L)'
;KDDFFAYVLQRIKNSKVPFVLHLDHGDNLDSVARAIHNGFSSVMIDGSLLSWDENVDITRKTVEMCHRVGVSVEGELGTIGQTGTAVEDGLKNGIYTKLEDAKRFVEETGVDTLAFGIGTAHGIYPKNVTPEIRIDILKDIIGQVDVPLVLHGGFSNPDEQIAEAVKNGISKVNISS
;
A
#
# COMPACT_ATOMS: atom_id res chain seq x y z
N LYS A 1 5.10 18.46 15.78
CA LYS A 1 4.45 17.31 15.08
C LYS A 1 3.51 16.56 16.03
N ASP A 2 3.89 16.37 17.30
CA ASP A 2 3.12 15.58 18.28
C ASP A 2 1.75 16.22 18.59
N ASP A 3 1.69 17.56 18.69
CA ASP A 3 0.43 18.30 18.91
C ASP A 3 -0.58 18.11 17.76
N PHE A 4 -0.10 17.96 16.53
CA PHE A 4 -0.95 17.69 15.37
C PHE A 4 -1.62 16.32 15.49
N PHE A 5 -0.85 15.28 15.82
CA PHE A 5 -1.40 13.93 15.99
C PHE A 5 -2.35 13.85 17.18
N ALA A 6 -2.03 14.52 18.30
CA ALA A 6 -2.92 14.62 19.44
C ALA A 6 -4.27 15.26 19.07
N TYR A 7 -4.24 16.34 18.28
CA TYR A 7 -5.46 16.98 17.76
C TYR A 7 -6.26 16.04 16.86
N VAL A 8 -5.61 15.36 15.91
CA VAL A 8 -6.26 14.39 15.00
C VAL A 8 -6.91 13.26 15.80
N LEU A 9 -6.19 12.65 16.74
CA LEU A 9 -6.71 11.60 17.60
C LEU A 9 -7.92 12.03 18.43
N GLN A 10 -7.92 13.27 18.93
CA GLN A 10 -9.07 13.80 19.66
C GLN A 10 -10.29 14.01 18.74
N ARG A 11 -10.06 14.42 17.48
CA ARG A 11 -11.15 14.54 16.49
C ARG A 11 -11.72 13.16 16.13
N ILE A 12 -10.85 12.17 15.95
CA ILE A 12 -11.24 10.77 15.65
C ILE A 12 -12.12 10.19 16.76
N LYS A 13 -11.77 10.40 18.05
CA LYS A 13 -12.55 9.90 19.19
C LYS A 13 -14.00 10.38 19.23
N ASN A 14 -14.27 11.55 18.68
CA ASN A 14 -15.62 12.14 18.65
C ASN A 14 -16.37 11.90 17.34
N SER A 15 -15.79 11.14 16.43
CA SER A 15 -16.41 10.82 15.15
C SER A 15 -17.40 9.67 15.27
N LYS A 16 -18.48 9.76 14.48
CA LYS A 16 -19.44 8.65 14.29
C LYS A 16 -19.02 7.72 13.13
N VAL A 17 -18.01 8.11 12.37
CA VAL A 17 -17.46 7.33 11.26
C VAL A 17 -16.23 6.59 11.78
N PRO A 18 -16.01 5.31 11.41
CA PRO A 18 -14.77 4.62 11.72
C PRO A 18 -13.57 5.33 11.10
N PHE A 19 -12.50 5.49 11.87
CA PHE A 19 -11.24 6.07 11.43
C PHE A 19 -10.07 5.19 11.81
N VAL A 20 -9.07 5.17 10.93
CA VAL A 20 -7.76 4.59 11.17
C VAL A 20 -6.72 5.68 10.95
N LEU A 21 -5.81 5.88 11.90
CA LEU A 21 -4.62 6.69 11.68
C LEU A 21 -3.54 5.75 11.14
N HIS A 22 -3.17 5.95 9.87
CA HIS A 22 -2.30 5.08 9.11
C HIS A 22 -1.02 5.81 8.70
N LEU A 23 0.14 5.17 8.91
CA LEU A 23 1.41 5.61 8.32
C LEU A 23 1.48 5.08 6.89
N ASP A 24 1.49 6.00 5.92
CA ASP A 24 1.65 5.70 4.51
C ASP A 24 3.13 5.76 4.11
N HIS A 25 3.64 4.77 3.40
CA HIS A 25 5.03 4.64 2.95
C HIS A 25 6.09 4.90 4.02
N GLY A 26 6.06 4.14 5.12
CA GLY A 26 7.16 4.10 6.08
C GLY A 26 8.42 3.52 5.43
N ASP A 27 9.55 4.21 5.60
CA ASP A 27 10.82 3.90 4.95
C ASP A 27 11.77 3.04 5.81
N ASN A 28 11.50 2.95 7.11
CA ASN A 28 12.32 2.21 8.06
C ASN A 28 11.60 1.96 9.39
N LEU A 29 12.19 1.11 10.25
CA LEU A 29 11.62 0.75 11.54
C LEU A 29 11.48 1.94 12.50
N ASP A 30 12.34 2.96 12.38
CA ASP A 30 12.25 4.16 13.23
C ASP A 30 11.03 5.01 12.88
N SER A 31 10.66 5.11 11.61
CA SER A 31 9.42 5.80 11.19
C SER A 31 8.18 5.07 11.69
N VAL A 32 8.20 3.73 11.64
CA VAL A 32 7.14 2.88 12.19
C VAL A 32 7.04 3.04 13.72
N ALA A 33 8.17 2.96 14.44
CA ALA A 33 8.18 3.15 15.89
C ALA A 33 7.63 4.53 16.31
N ARG A 34 7.98 5.59 15.57
CA ARG A 34 7.42 6.93 15.81
C ARG A 34 5.93 7.00 15.54
N ALA A 35 5.43 6.32 14.50
CA ALA A 35 4.00 6.25 14.23
C ALA A 35 3.24 5.57 15.38
N ILE A 36 3.73 4.41 15.85
CA ILE A 36 3.16 3.71 17.00
C ILE A 36 3.15 4.60 18.25
N HIS A 37 4.28 5.28 18.54
CA HIS A 37 4.38 6.20 19.67
C HIS A 37 3.35 7.34 19.60
N ASN A 38 3.02 7.80 18.41
CA ASN A 38 2.01 8.84 18.17
C ASN A 38 0.57 8.32 18.06
N GLY A 39 0.32 7.05 18.35
CA GLY A 39 -1.02 6.46 18.42
C GLY A 39 -1.58 6.02 17.07
N PHE A 40 -0.76 5.75 16.09
CA PHE A 40 -1.15 5.13 14.84
C PHE A 40 -1.56 3.67 15.11
N SER A 41 -2.68 3.27 14.55
CA SER A 41 -3.22 1.90 14.69
C SER A 41 -2.97 1.03 13.45
N SER A 42 -2.40 1.62 12.41
CA SER A 42 -2.00 0.95 11.18
C SER A 42 -0.75 1.62 10.61
N VAL A 43 0.12 0.83 10.02
CA VAL A 43 1.34 1.32 9.37
C VAL A 43 1.56 0.59 8.06
N MET A 44 2.22 1.25 7.11
CA MET A 44 2.79 0.63 5.95
C MET A 44 4.31 0.70 6.04
N ILE A 45 4.98 -0.38 5.66
CA ILE A 45 6.41 -0.42 5.37
C ILE A 45 6.61 -0.64 3.89
N ASP A 46 7.35 0.26 3.25
CA ASP A 46 7.60 0.21 1.82
C ASP A 46 9.02 -0.25 1.53
N GLY A 47 9.15 -1.55 1.27
CA GLY A 47 10.38 -2.18 0.80
C GLY A 47 10.39 -2.49 -0.69
N SER A 48 9.46 -1.94 -1.47
CA SER A 48 9.26 -2.28 -2.89
C SER A 48 10.45 -1.99 -3.80
N LEU A 49 11.32 -1.06 -3.39
CA LEU A 49 12.55 -0.74 -4.11
C LEU A 49 13.76 -1.57 -3.66
N LEU A 50 13.62 -2.37 -2.63
CA LEU A 50 14.66 -3.26 -2.11
C LEU A 50 14.68 -4.59 -2.88
N SER A 51 15.69 -5.41 -2.64
CA SER A 51 15.67 -6.79 -3.08
C SER A 51 14.54 -7.58 -2.39
N TRP A 52 14.14 -8.72 -2.97
CA TRP A 52 13.13 -9.59 -2.37
C TRP A 52 13.42 -9.90 -0.90
N ASP A 53 14.62 -10.37 -0.61
CA ASP A 53 15.01 -10.80 0.73
C ASP A 53 15.02 -9.63 1.73
N GLU A 54 15.47 -8.45 1.30
CA GLU A 54 15.45 -7.23 2.12
C GLU A 54 14.02 -6.72 2.37
N ASN A 55 13.15 -6.74 1.36
CA ASN A 55 11.74 -6.37 1.51
C ASN A 55 11.03 -7.32 2.48
N VAL A 56 11.19 -8.62 2.30
CA VAL A 56 10.62 -9.63 3.21
C VAL A 56 11.16 -9.44 4.63
N ASP A 57 12.46 -9.21 4.81
CA ASP A 57 13.07 -9.06 6.13
C ASP A 57 12.57 -7.82 6.87
N ILE A 58 12.56 -6.64 6.21
CA ILE A 58 12.07 -5.40 6.85
C ILE A 58 10.57 -5.48 7.14
N THR A 59 9.79 -6.06 6.23
CA THR A 59 8.35 -6.20 6.40
C THR A 59 8.03 -7.14 7.55
N ARG A 60 8.68 -8.31 7.64
CA ARG A 60 8.51 -9.24 8.75
C ARG A 60 8.88 -8.63 10.10
N LYS A 61 10.00 -7.91 10.19
CA LYS A 61 10.41 -7.19 11.41
C LYS A 61 9.38 -6.15 11.82
N THR A 62 8.78 -5.46 10.85
CA THR A 62 7.69 -4.51 11.09
C THR A 62 6.47 -5.22 11.64
N VAL A 63 6.05 -6.33 11.04
CA VAL A 63 4.92 -7.15 11.51
C VAL A 63 5.16 -7.63 12.95
N GLU A 64 6.33 -8.21 13.22
CA GLU A 64 6.69 -8.67 14.57
C GLU A 64 6.62 -7.55 15.62
N MET A 65 7.06 -6.34 15.28
CA MET A 65 7.02 -5.20 16.18
C MET A 65 5.57 -4.70 16.40
N CYS A 66 4.82 -4.53 15.31
CA CYS A 66 3.49 -3.95 15.31
C CYS A 66 2.43 -4.87 15.94
N HIS A 67 2.46 -6.16 15.65
CA HIS A 67 1.49 -7.13 16.20
C HIS A 67 1.58 -7.25 17.73
N ARG A 68 2.75 -7.05 18.33
CA ARG A 68 2.92 -7.03 19.80
C ARG A 68 2.09 -5.94 20.49
N VAL A 69 1.75 -4.89 19.77
CA VAL A 69 1.00 -3.73 20.29
C VAL A 69 -0.34 -3.52 19.59
N GLY A 70 -0.79 -4.50 18.80
CA GLY A 70 -2.08 -4.50 18.13
C GLY A 70 -2.20 -3.50 16.98
N VAL A 71 -1.09 -3.19 16.31
CA VAL A 71 -1.03 -2.32 15.12
C VAL A 71 -0.97 -3.19 13.87
N SER A 72 -1.83 -2.93 12.89
CA SER A 72 -1.85 -3.64 11.62
C SER A 72 -0.76 -3.14 10.67
N VAL A 73 -0.28 -4.03 9.80
CA VAL A 73 0.81 -3.76 8.86
C VAL A 73 0.37 -4.00 7.43
N GLU A 74 0.63 -2.99 6.59
CA GLU A 74 0.57 -3.07 5.14
C GLU A 74 1.98 -3.26 4.60
N GLY A 75 2.15 -4.21 3.69
CA GLY A 75 3.38 -4.38 2.92
C GLY A 75 3.16 -4.03 1.46
N GLU A 76 4.23 -3.75 0.73
CA GLU A 76 4.19 -3.48 -0.70
C GLU A 76 5.04 -4.47 -1.50
N LEU A 77 4.45 -4.98 -2.57
CA LEU A 77 5.10 -5.87 -3.52
C LEU A 77 4.96 -5.36 -4.95
N GLY A 78 6.06 -5.35 -5.67
CA GLY A 78 6.14 -4.73 -6.98
C GLY A 78 6.38 -3.23 -6.88
N THR A 79 6.83 -2.60 -7.94
CA THR A 79 7.11 -1.16 -7.93
C THR A 79 5.87 -0.42 -8.40
N ILE A 80 5.28 0.35 -7.51
CA ILE A 80 4.32 1.38 -7.92
C ILE A 80 5.17 2.55 -8.42
N GLY A 81 5.20 2.76 -9.76
CA GLY A 81 6.06 3.75 -10.39
C GLY A 81 5.82 5.16 -9.83
N GLN A 82 6.89 5.98 -9.78
CA GLN A 82 6.74 7.43 -9.57
C GLN A 82 6.60 8.12 -10.93
N THR A 83 5.70 9.10 -11.03
CA THR A 83 5.55 9.91 -12.24
C THR A 83 6.82 10.74 -12.48
N GLY A 84 7.39 10.59 -13.67
CA GLY A 84 8.65 11.17 -14.07
C GLY A 84 9.38 10.23 -15.02
N THR A 85 10.70 10.23 -15.02
CA THR A 85 11.53 9.34 -15.87
C THR A 85 11.25 7.84 -15.61
N ALA A 86 10.79 7.49 -14.43
CA ALA A 86 10.44 6.11 -14.08
C ALA A 86 9.11 5.61 -14.68
N VAL A 87 8.18 6.51 -15.05
CA VAL A 87 6.90 6.10 -15.65
C VAL A 87 7.09 5.54 -17.05
N GLU A 88 7.99 6.12 -17.85
CA GLU A 88 8.27 5.61 -19.19
C GLU A 88 8.95 4.23 -19.14
N ASP A 89 9.82 4.00 -18.17
CA ASP A 89 10.49 2.71 -17.97
C ASP A 89 9.60 1.70 -17.24
N GLY A 90 8.81 2.12 -16.26
CA GLY A 90 7.87 1.27 -15.52
C GLY A 90 6.70 0.79 -16.39
N LEU A 91 6.17 1.63 -17.28
CA LEU A 91 5.14 1.23 -18.25
C LEU A 91 5.69 0.34 -19.37
N LYS A 92 6.97 0.49 -19.72
CA LYS A 92 7.63 -0.35 -20.74
C LYS A 92 8.10 -1.70 -20.21
N ASN A 93 8.45 -1.78 -18.92
CA ASN A 93 8.97 -2.99 -18.27
C ASN A 93 8.06 -3.55 -17.16
N GLY A 94 6.80 -3.10 -17.13
CA GLY A 94 5.71 -3.43 -16.23
C GLY A 94 6.11 -4.32 -15.06
N ILE A 95 6.48 -3.72 -13.92
CA ILE A 95 6.74 -4.52 -12.72
C ILE A 95 5.37 -4.85 -12.10
N TYR A 96 4.65 -5.69 -12.82
CA TYR A 96 3.39 -6.23 -12.35
C TYR A 96 3.65 -7.33 -11.34
N THR A 97 2.89 -7.32 -10.26
CA THR A 97 2.95 -8.37 -9.25
C THR A 97 2.43 -9.68 -9.83
N LYS A 98 3.17 -10.76 -9.63
CA LYS A 98 2.74 -12.11 -9.99
C LYS A 98 2.02 -12.76 -8.81
N LEU A 99 1.07 -13.63 -9.11
CA LEU A 99 0.32 -14.35 -8.10
C LEU A 99 1.21 -15.14 -7.12
N GLU A 100 2.19 -15.85 -7.66
CA GLU A 100 3.12 -16.65 -6.85
C GLU A 100 3.92 -15.79 -5.88
N ASP A 101 4.37 -14.61 -6.35
CA ASP A 101 5.11 -13.65 -5.53
C ASP A 101 4.20 -13.04 -4.45
N ALA A 102 2.94 -12.71 -4.78
CA ALA A 102 1.98 -12.20 -3.81
C ALA A 102 1.70 -13.22 -2.68
N LYS A 103 1.46 -14.49 -3.03
CA LYS A 103 1.24 -15.56 -2.05
C LYS A 103 2.45 -15.73 -1.14
N ARG A 104 3.61 -15.89 -1.76
CA ARG A 104 4.87 -16.10 -1.05
C ARG A 104 5.17 -14.94 -0.10
N PHE A 105 4.97 -13.68 -0.54
CA PHE A 105 5.22 -12.50 0.27
C PHE A 105 4.33 -12.45 1.50
N VAL A 106 3.02 -12.69 1.34
CA VAL A 106 2.07 -12.73 2.47
C VAL A 106 2.44 -13.83 3.46
N GLU A 107 2.78 -15.04 2.97
CA GLU A 107 3.19 -16.18 3.81
C GLU A 107 4.51 -15.91 4.56
N GLU A 108 5.50 -15.30 3.91
CA GLU A 108 6.82 -15.05 4.49
C GLU A 108 6.83 -13.85 5.46
N THR A 109 5.93 -12.88 5.27
CA THR A 109 5.92 -11.63 6.05
C THR A 109 4.85 -11.59 7.12
N GLY A 110 3.69 -12.18 6.88
CA GLY A 110 2.54 -12.13 7.77
C GLY A 110 1.84 -10.77 7.82
N VAL A 111 1.90 -9.99 6.74
CA VAL A 111 1.21 -8.68 6.63
C VAL A 111 -0.31 -8.83 6.76
N ASP A 112 -0.96 -7.77 7.23
CA ASP A 112 -2.42 -7.72 7.37
C ASP A 112 -3.11 -7.24 6.09
N THR A 113 -2.40 -6.45 5.25
CA THR A 113 -2.88 -5.99 3.95
C THR A 113 -1.72 -5.92 2.95
N LEU A 114 -2.01 -6.10 1.67
CA LEU A 114 -1.00 -6.10 0.60
C LEU A 114 -1.30 -5.03 -0.44
N ALA A 115 -0.39 -4.06 -0.57
CA ALA A 115 -0.30 -3.18 -1.74
C ALA A 115 0.53 -3.87 -2.83
N PHE A 116 0.12 -3.74 -4.09
CA PHE A 116 0.75 -4.46 -5.18
C PHE A 116 0.66 -3.72 -6.51
N GLY A 117 1.65 -3.95 -7.37
CA GLY A 117 1.76 -3.29 -8.67
C GLY A 117 0.79 -3.89 -9.70
N ILE A 118 -0.23 -3.10 -10.12
CA ILE A 118 -1.17 -3.46 -11.20
C ILE A 118 -1.33 -2.34 -12.25
N GLY A 119 -0.27 -1.56 -12.47
CA GLY A 119 -0.25 -0.53 -13.51
C GLY A 119 -0.55 0.89 -13.05
N THR A 120 -0.71 1.11 -11.76
CA THR A 120 -0.80 2.45 -11.18
C THR A 120 0.58 3.04 -10.88
N ALA A 121 0.68 4.36 -10.83
CA ALA A 121 1.89 5.07 -10.40
C ALA A 121 1.53 6.27 -9.52
N HIS A 122 2.45 6.61 -8.62
CA HIS A 122 2.33 7.82 -7.80
C HIS A 122 2.61 9.08 -8.63
N GLY A 123 1.81 10.12 -8.40
CA GLY A 123 1.97 11.43 -9.02
C GLY A 123 1.10 11.65 -10.27
N ILE A 124 1.34 12.76 -10.98
CA ILE A 124 0.56 13.15 -12.15
C ILE A 124 1.17 12.51 -13.41
N TYR A 125 0.37 11.75 -14.13
CA TYR A 125 0.80 11.17 -15.40
C TYR A 125 1.04 12.26 -16.46
N PRO A 126 2.02 12.05 -17.35
CA PRO A 126 2.18 12.90 -18.53
C PRO A 126 0.88 12.94 -19.35
N LYS A 127 0.59 14.09 -20.00
CA LYS A 127 -0.68 14.30 -20.73
C LYS A 127 -0.95 13.30 -21.86
N ASN A 128 0.07 12.61 -22.32
CA ASN A 128 0.01 11.59 -23.39
C ASN A 128 -0.02 10.15 -22.86
N VAL A 129 -0.09 9.96 -21.55
CA VAL A 129 -0.14 8.65 -20.90
C VAL A 129 -1.48 8.53 -20.19
N THR A 130 -2.27 7.53 -20.55
CA THR A 130 -3.49 7.18 -19.83
C THR A 130 -3.13 6.02 -18.88
N PRO A 131 -3.28 6.19 -17.55
CA PRO A 131 -3.07 5.10 -16.62
C PRO A 131 -4.11 4.00 -16.85
N GLU A 132 -3.68 2.76 -16.76
CA GLU A 132 -4.56 1.61 -16.93
C GLU A 132 -4.35 0.63 -15.78
N ILE A 133 -5.42 0.37 -15.03
CA ILE A 133 -5.43 -0.64 -13.99
C ILE A 133 -5.62 -2.01 -14.63
N ARG A 134 -4.68 -2.92 -14.42
CA ARG A 134 -4.72 -4.29 -14.90
C ARG A 134 -5.67 -5.15 -14.05
N ILE A 135 -6.96 -5.05 -14.37
CA ILE A 135 -8.03 -5.82 -13.68
C ILE A 135 -7.85 -7.33 -13.86
N ASP A 136 -7.23 -7.77 -14.94
CA ASP A 136 -6.87 -9.18 -15.15
C ASP A 136 -5.91 -9.69 -14.07
N ILE A 137 -4.85 -8.94 -13.75
CA ILE A 137 -3.90 -9.28 -12.68
C ILE A 137 -4.61 -9.27 -11.31
N LEU A 138 -5.47 -8.27 -11.06
CA LEU A 138 -6.27 -8.25 -9.84
C LEU A 138 -7.11 -9.53 -9.69
N LYS A 139 -7.79 -9.97 -10.76
CA LYS A 139 -8.61 -11.17 -10.76
C LYS A 139 -7.82 -12.45 -10.53
N ASP A 140 -6.58 -12.50 -10.97
CA ASP A 140 -5.70 -13.64 -10.75
C ASP A 140 -5.26 -13.75 -9.28
N ILE A 141 -5.09 -12.60 -8.59
CA ILE A 141 -4.61 -12.53 -7.20
C ILE A 141 -5.75 -12.61 -6.20
N ILE A 142 -6.90 -11.97 -6.51
CA ILE A 142 -8.04 -11.92 -5.57
C ILE A 142 -8.54 -13.31 -5.21
N GLY A 143 -8.77 -13.54 -3.92
CA GLY A 143 -9.21 -14.84 -3.40
C GLY A 143 -8.13 -15.93 -3.40
N GLN A 144 -6.89 -15.57 -3.82
CA GLN A 144 -5.74 -16.46 -3.79
C GLN A 144 -4.75 -16.10 -2.66
N VAL A 145 -4.88 -14.91 -2.08
CA VAL A 145 -4.20 -14.47 -0.86
C VAL A 145 -5.26 -14.18 0.21
N ASP A 146 -4.93 -14.50 1.47
CA ASP A 146 -5.89 -14.41 2.59
C ASP A 146 -5.84 -13.03 3.29
N VAL A 147 -5.41 -11.98 2.57
CA VAL A 147 -5.35 -10.61 3.08
C VAL A 147 -6.06 -9.62 2.16
N PRO A 148 -6.66 -8.54 2.70
CA PRO A 148 -7.22 -7.47 1.89
C PRO A 148 -6.17 -6.85 0.97
N LEU A 149 -6.58 -6.55 -0.27
CA LEU A 149 -5.73 -5.93 -1.29
C LEU A 149 -5.88 -4.42 -1.33
N VAL A 150 -4.78 -3.73 -1.54
CA VAL A 150 -4.69 -2.26 -1.52
C VAL A 150 -4.23 -1.75 -2.88
N LEU A 151 -4.92 -0.72 -3.38
CA LEU A 151 -4.56 0.00 -4.60
C LEU A 151 -3.92 1.35 -4.23
N HIS A 152 -2.66 1.53 -4.60
CA HIS A 152 -1.97 2.82 -4.52
C HIS A 152 -2.06 3.60 -5.83
N GLY A 153 -1.80 4.91 -5.78
CA GLY A 153 -1.75 5.75 -6.96
C GLY A 153 -3.10 5.97 -7.67
N GLY A 154 -4.22 5.74 -6.99
CA GLY A 154 -5.56 5.77 -7.59
C GLY A 154 -6.03 7.15 -8.06
N PHE A 155 -5.40 8.25 -7.63
CA PHE A 155 -5.93 9.60 -7.86
C PHE A 155 -5.87 10.06 -9.34
N SER A 156 -4.97 9.51 -10.15
CA SER A 156 -4.82 9.87 -11.56
C SER A 156 -5.55 8.94 -12.53
N ASN A 157 -6.18 7.89 -12.01
CA ASN A 157 -6.96 6.96 -12.81
C ASN A 157 -8.40 7.44 -12.96
N PRO A 158 -9.08 7.13 -14.08
CA PRO A 158 -10.51 7.39 -14.24
C PRO A 158 -11.33 6.73 -13.11
N ASP A 159 -12.35 7.42 -12.62
CA ASP A 159 -13.23 6.93 -11.54
C ASP A 159 -13.84 5.55 -11.86
N GLU A 160 -14.14 5.30 -13.13
CA GLU A 160 -14.67 4.02 -13.59
C GLU A 160 -13.70 2.86 -13.38
N GLN A 161 -12.40 3.08 -13.58
CA GLN A 161 -11.37 2.06 -13.36
C GLN A 161 -11.21 1.77 -11.85
N ILE A 162 -11.24 2.81 -11.02
CA ILE A 162 -11.20 2.65 -9.56
C ILE A 162 -12.44 1.88 -9.08
N ALA A 163 -13.64 2.26 -9.55
CA ALA A 163 -14.87 1.58 -9.21
C ALA A 163 -14.84 0.11 -9.65
N GLU A 164 -14.28 -0.18 -10.82
CA GLU A 164 -14.14 -1.55 -11.30
C GLU A 164 -13.13 -2.35 -10.44
N ALA A 165 -12.01 -1.75 -10.05
CA ALA A 165 -11.05 -2.39 -9.15
C ALA A 165 -11.68 -2.73 -7.79
N VAL A 166 -12.42 -1.79 -7.19
CA VAL A 166 -13.16 -2.02 -5.92
C VAL A 166 -14.20 -3.13 -6.09
N LYS A 167 -14.97 -3.12 -7.18
CA LYS A 167 -15.96 -4.17 -7.48
C LYS A 167 -15.31 -5.55 -7.64
N ASN A 168 -14.07 -5.60 -8.10
CA ASN A 168 -13.30 -6.84 -8.26
C ASN A 168 -12.44 -7.19 -7.03
N GLY A 169 -12.59 -6.52 -5.87
CA GLY A 169 -12.07 -6.97 -4.61
C GLY A 169 -10.98 -6.11 -3.96
N ILE A 170 -10.64 -4.94 -4.53
CA ILE A 170 -9.82 -3.96 -3.81
C ILE A 170 -10.55 -3.47 -2.56
N SER A 171 -9.89 -3.55 -1.42
CA SER A 171 -10.46 -3.22 -0.12
C SER A 171 -10.07 -1.82 0.39
N LYS A 172 -8.95 -1.27 -0.08
CA LYS A 172 -8.44 0.05 0.27
C LYS A 172 -7.91 0.73 -0.99
N VAL A 173 -8.17 2.02 -1.14
CA VAL A 173 -7.62 2.85 -2.23
C VAL A 173 -6.92 4.06 -1.62
N ASN A 174 -5.65 4.27 -1.96
CA ASN A 174 -4.90 5.45 -1.57
C ASN A 174 -5.13 6.56 -2.60
N ILE A 175 -5.68 7.68 -2.11
CA ILE A 175 -5.97 8.88 -2.91
C ILE A 175 -5.18 10.04 -2.31
N SER A 176 -4.28 10.62 -3.10
CA SER A 176 -3.56 11.84 -2.76
C SER A 176 -4.35 13.06 -3.23
N SER A 177 -4.32 14.13 -2.45
CA SER A 177 -4.98 15.42 -2.76
C SER A 177 -3.94 16.53 -2.89
#